data_c24bbe4f69c17d9d2767a4394d2dfa0b
#
_entry.id   c24bbe4f69c17d9d2767a4394d2dfa0b
#
_cell.length_a   1.000
_cell.length_b   1.000
_cell.length_c   1.000
_cell.angle_alpha   90.00
_cell.angle_beta   90.00
_cell.angle_gamma   90.00
#
_symmetry.space_group_name_H-M   'P 1'
#
loop_
_entity.id
_entity.type
_entity.pdbx_description
1 polymer ?
#
loop_
_entity_poly.entity_id
_entity_poly.type
_entity_poly.pdbx_seq_one_letter_code
_entity_poly.pdbx_strand_id
1 'polypeptide(L)'
;MAISSGGRDFDEFIFKRFGRSPYFLFCDSEDPLGTGYYKDNPSMIGVDGSGIVVADFVAKEKVDVLITGRLGRIALKVIQAMNILAYSAPETMTFMEGIIAWKEGGLTPIKEADLRLDNLNEVKNV
;
A
#
# COMPACT_ATOMS: atom_id res chain seq x y z
N MET A 1 6.25 7.78 -4.92
CA MET A 1 5.08 6.87 -4.93
C MET A 1 5.46 5.56 -4.26
N ALA A 2 4.54 4.98 -3.53
CA ALA A 2 4.72 3.67 -2.90
C ALA A 2 3.62 2.73 -3.41
N ILE A 3 3.97 1.45 -3.62
CA ILE A 3 3.03 0.44 -4.11
C ILE A 3 3.26 -0.84 -3.32
N SER A 4 2.19 -1.40 -2.73
CA SER A 4 2.27 -2.69 -2.05
C SER A 4 2.52 -3.80 -3.07
N SER A 5 3.43 -4.70 -2.77
CA SER A 5 3.89 -5.71 -3.73
C SER A 5 4.06 -7.08 -3.10
N GLY A 6 3.67 -8.11 -3.84
CA GLY A 6 3.83 -9.50 -3.41
C GLY A 6 5.24 -10.06 -3.59
N GLY A 7 6.09 -9.36 -4.32
CA GLY A 7 7.45 -9.82 -4.60
C GLY A 7 8.34 -8.65 -5.01
N ARG A 8 9.53 -8.98 -5.49
CA ARG A 8 10.57 -8.01 -5.82
C ARG A 8 10.90 -7.93 -7.30
N ASP A 9 10.15 -8.61 -8.15
CA ASP A 9 10.35 -8.58 -9.58
C ASP A 9 9.58 -7.41 -10.20
N PHE A 10 10.04 -6.92 -11.35
CA PHE A 10 9.41 -5.75 -11.97
C PHE A 10 8.05 -6.05 -12.63
N ASP A 11 7.63 -7.30 -12.68
CA ASP A 11 6.32 -7.71 -13.18
C ASP A 11 5.37 -8.16 -12.06
N GLU A 12 5.68 -7.81 -10.80
CA GLU A 12 4.87 -8.22 -9.66
C GLU A 12 3.51 -7.56 -9.63
N PHE A 13 2.56 -8.30 -9.03
CA PHE A 13 1.21 -7.83 -8.80
C PHE A 13 1.12 -6.98 -7.53
N ILE A 14 0.19 -6.05 -7.55
CA ILE A 14 -0.11 -5.22 -6.40
C ILE A 14 -0.69 -6.10 -5.30
N PHE A 15 -0.13 -5.98 -4.09
CA PHE A 15 -0.58 -6.80 -2.99
C PHE A 15 -1.90 -6.28 -2.40
N LYS A 16 -2.81 -7.20 -2.09
CA LYS A 16 -4.19 -6.89 -1.72
C LYS A 16 -4.38 -6.20 -0.38
N ARG A 17 -3.44 -6.33 0.55
CA ARG A 17 -3.54 -5.75 1.90
C ARG A 17 -2.28 -5.00 2.25
N PHE A 18 -2.45 -3.72 2.56
CA PHE A 18 -1.34 -2.82 2.86
C PHE A 18 -0.46 -3.34 4.02
N GLY A 19 -1.08 -3.64 5.16
CA GLY A 19 -0.35 -4.04 6.36
C GLY A 19 0.34 -5.40 6.26
N ARG A 20 -0.09 -6.24 5.34
CA ARG A 20 0.43 -7.60 5.14
C ARG A 20 1.28 -7.73 3.89
N SER A 21 1.54 -6.66 3.19
CA SER A 21 2.36 -6.70 1.99
C SER A 21 3.78 -7.11 2.33
N PRO A 22 4.34 -8.14 1.72
CA PRO A 22 5.71 -8.55 2.03
C PRO A 22 6.75 -7.51 1.63
N TYR A 23 6.47 -6.76 0.55
CA TYR A 23 7.38 -5.73 0.05
C TYR A 23 6.62 -4.48 -0.33
N PHE A 24 7.34 -3.38 -0.44
CA PHE A 24 6.84 -2.14 -1.05
C PHE A 24 7.81 -1.69 -2.13
N LEU A 25 7.25 -1.32 -3.27
CA LEU A 25 8.00 -0.66 -4.34
C LEU A 25 7.91 0.85 -4.14
N PHE A 26 9.05 1.52 -4.14
CA PHE A 26 9.14 2.97 -4.12
C PHE A 26 9.69 3.44 -5.44
N CYS A 27 9.05 4.38 -6.08
CA CYS A 27 9.48 4.87 -7.38
C CYS A 27 8.96 6.27 -7.67
N ASP A 28 9.56 6.89 -8.69
CA ASP A 28 8.99 8.07 -9.33
C ASP A 28 8.03 7.58 -10.40
N SER A 29 6.80 8.10 -10.40
CA SER A 29 5.77 7.68 -11.37
C SER A 29 6.13 8.01 -12.82
N GLU A 30 7.03 8.96 -13.04
CA GLU A 30 7.48 9.31 -14.39
C GLU A 30 8.56 8.36 -14.94
N ASP A 31 9.27 7.67 -14.06
CA ASP A 31 10.29 6.69 -14.46
C ASP A 31 10.33 5.53 -13.45
N PRO A 32 9.27 4.70 -13.41
CA PRO A 32 9.17 3.66 -12.39
C PRO A 32 10.30 2.63 -12.44
N LEU A 33 10.73 2.25 -13.63
CA LEU A 33 11.78 1.24 -13.79
C LEU A 33 13.16 1.80 -13.47
N GLY A 34 13.41 3.06 -13.82
CA GLY A 34 14.72 3.67 -13.59
C GLY A 34 14.94 4.13 -12.16
N THR A 35 13.88 4.45 -11.43
CA THR A 35 13.96 4.96 -10.05
C THR A 35 13.50 3.97 -9.01
N GLY A 36 12.87 2.87 -9.42
CA GLY A 36 12.22 1.93 -8.51
C GLY A 36 13.20 1.14 -7.66
N TYR A 37 12.83 0.97 -6.40
CA TYR A 37 13.52 0.07 -5.49
C TYR A 37 12.52 -0.56 -4.53
N TYR A 38 12.80 -1.80 -4.12
CA TYR A 38 11.96 -2.53 -3.19
C TYR A 38 12.54 -2.48 -1.79
N LYS A 39 11.65 -2.44 -0.80
CA LYS A 39 12.00 -2.64 0.60
C LYS A 39 11.09 -3.67 1.23
N ASP A 40 11.62 -4.45 2.14
CA ASP A 40 10.85 -5.40 2.93
C ASP A 40 9.93 -4.66 3.89
N ASN A 41 8.72 -5.21 4.12
CA ASN A 41 7.84 -4.70 5.15
C ASN A 41 8.42 -5.03 6.52
N PRO A 42 8.73 -4.04 7.36
CA PRO A 42 9.35 -4.30 8.66
C PRO A 42 8.44 -5.04 9.64
N SER A 43 7.13 -5.05 9.38
CA SER A 43 6.16 -5.66 10.27
C SER A 43 5.88 -7.13 9.93
N MET A 44 6.62 -7.73 8.98
CA MET A 44 6.41 -9.12 8.60
C MET A 44 7.03 -10.14 9.56
N ILE A 45 7.87 -9.70 10.49
CA ILE A 45 8.54 -10.60 11.42
C ILE A 45 7.74 -10.66 12.72
N GLY A 46 6.78 -11.60 12.78
CA GLY A 46 6.17 -12.03 14.04
C GLY A 46 5.21 -11.08 14.72
N VAL A 47 4.90 -9.95 14.14
CA VAL A 47 3.97 -8.99 14.73
C VAL A 47 2.73 -8.89 13.86
N ASP A 48 1.57 -8.92 14.47
CA ASP A 48 0.33 -8.59 13.78
C ASP A 48 0.52 -7.25 13.11
N GLY A 49 0.46 -7.25 11.79
CA GLY A 49 0.76 -6.09 10.96
C GLY A 49 0.16 -4.83 11.51
N SER A 50 0.93 -4.14 12.33
CA SER A 50 0.51 -2.87 12.88
C SER A 50 0.41 -1.88 11.73
N GLY A 51 -0.80 -1.43 11.45
CA GLY A 51 -1.02 -0.41 10.44
C GLY A 51 -0.20 0.84 10.70
N ILE A 52 0.06 1.16 11.97
CA ILE A 52 0.92 2.29 12.36
C ILE A 52 2.35 2.08 11.89
N VAL A 53 2.91 0.89 12.16
CA VAL A 53 4.31 0.59 11.82
C VAL A 53 4.52 0.65 10.31
N VAL A 54 3.63 0.04 9.55
CA VAL A 54 3.75 0.00 8.09
C VAL A 54 3.53 1.37 7.48
N ALA A 55 2.53 2.12 7.96
CA ALA A 55 2.26 3.47 7.46
C ALA A 55 3.41 4.43 7.77
N ASP A 56 3.98 4.36 8.96
CA ASP A 56 5.15 5.15 9.33
C ASP A 56 6.35 4.82 8.46
N PHE A 57 6.57 3.54 8.20
CA PHE A 57 7.64 3.08 7.32
C PHE A 57 7.50 3.67 5.91
N VAL A 58 6.30 3.60 5.34
CA VAL A 58 6.04 4.18 4.01
C VAL A 58 6.21 5.70 4.03
N ALA A 59 5.70 6.36 5.08
CA ALA A 59 5.78 7.82 5.18
C ALA A 59 7.23 8.32 5.25
N LYS A 60 8.12 7.57 5.86
CA LYS A 60 9.54 7.95 5.97
C LYS A 60 10.25 7.97 4.63
N GLU A 61 9.73 7.31 3.61
CA GLU A 61 10.26 7.36 2.25
C GLU A 61 9.80 8.60 1.48
N LYS A 62 9.11 9.51 2.13
CA LYS A 62 8.68 10.81 1.58
C LYS A 62 7.84 10.69 0.32
N VAL A 63 6.94 9.72 0.31
CA VAL A 63 6.02 9.51 -0.80
C VAL A 63 4.79 10.42 -0.66
N ASP A 64 4.17 10.74 -1.77
CA ASP A 64 2.93 11.53 -1.81
C ASP A 64 1.74 10.72 -2.30
N VAL A 65 1.97 9.57 -2.92
CA VAL A 65 0.93 8.68 -3.45
C VAL A 65 1.22 7.24 -3.04
N LEU A 66 0.18 6.55 -2.60
CA LEU A 66 0.23 5.13 -2.26
C LEU A 66 -0.81 4.39 -3.10
N ILE A 67 -0.37 3.32 -3.77
CA ILE A 67 -1.28 2.41 -4.48
C ILE A 67 -1.25 1.07 -3.74
N THR A 68 -2.40 0.58 -3.30
CA THR A 68 -2.52 -0.67 -2.56
C THR A 68 -3.90 -1.27 -2.75
N GLY A 69 -4.12 -2.47 -2.23
CA GLY A 69 -5.44 -3.09 -2.30
C GLY A 69 -6.38 -2.52 -1.24
N ARG A 70 -6.06 -2.74 0.02
CA ARG A 70 -6.94 -2.37 1.15
C ARG A 70 -6.14 -1.73 2.27
N LEU A 71 -6.78 -0.76 2.93
CA LEU A 71 -6.23 -0.09 4.10
C LEU A 71 -7.19 -0.24 5.28
N GLY A 72 -6.66 -0.68 6.41
CA GLY A 72 -7.39 -0.64 7.67
C GLY A 72 -7.47 0.78 8.22
N ARG A 73 -8.32 0.97 9.24
CA ARG A 73 -8.61 2.30 9.81
C ARG A 73 -7.38 3.02 10.35
N ILE A 74 -6.54 2.32 11.10
CA ILE A 74 -5.37 2.92 11.74
C ILE A 74 -4.34 3.34 10.69
N ALA A 75 -4.05 2.47 9.72
CA ALA A 75 -3.12 2.77 8.65
C ALA A 75 -3.59 3.98 7.84
N LEU A 76 -4.87 4.02 7.50
CA LEU A 76 -5.43 5.13 6.73
C LEU A 76 -5.29 6.46 7.46
N LYS A 77 -5.52 6.49 8.78
CA LYS A 77 -5.36 7.72 9.57
C LYS A 77 -3.93 8.24 9.50
N VAL A 78 -2.95 7.37 9.62
CA VAL A 78 -1.54 7.78 9.53
C VAL A 78 -1.20 8.26 8.13
N ILE A 79 -1.63 7.54 7.11
CA ILE A 79 -1.41 7.91 5.71
C ILE A 79 -2.00 9.29 5.41
N GLN A 80 -3.23 9.54 5.87
CA GLN A 80 -3.88 10.83 5.68
C GLN A 80 -3.19 11.95 6.46
N ALA A 81 -2.77 11.68 7.69
CA ALA A 81 -2.07 12.66 8.53
C ALA A 81 -0.72 13.07 7.91
N MET A 82 -0.11 12.20 7.13
CA MET A 82 1.15 12.48 6.45
C MET A 82 0.96 13.06 5.04
N ASN A 83 -0.29 13.43 4.70
CA ASN A 83 -0.65 13.99 3.40
C ASN A 83 -0.34 13.08 2.21
N ILE A 84 -0.44 11.79 2.41
CA ILE A 84 -0.29 10.81 1.35
C ILE A 84 -1.66 10.46 0.78
N LEU A 85 -1.80 10.55 -0.54
CA LEU A 85 -3.03 10.18 -1.22
C LEU A 85 -3.00 8.69 -1.55
N ALA A 86 -3.97 7.95 -1.03
CA ALA A 86 -4.06 6.51 -1.23
C ALA A 86 -5.10 6.15 -2.29
N TYR A 87 -4.76 5.18 -3.13
CA TYR A 87 -5.64 4.69 -4.19
C TYR A 87 -5.73 3.18 -4.12
N SER A 88 -6.93 2.66 -4.40
CA SER A 88 -7.18 1.22 -4.41
C SER A 88 -6.97 0.65 -5.82
N ALA A 89 -6.20 -0.42 -5.89
CA ALA A 89 -6.01 -1.16 -7.12
C ALA A 89 -6.25 -2.65 -6.86
N PRO A 90 -6.82 -3.39 -7.83
CA PRO A 90 -7.02 -4.83 -7.66
C PRO A 90 -5.70 -5.59 -7.69
N GLU A 91 -5.65 -6.73 -7.01
CA GLU A 91 -4.46 -7.60 -6.98
C GLU A 91 -4.18 -8.28 -8.32
N THR A 92 -5.07 -8.11 -9.29
CA THR A 92 -4.87 -8.61 -10.66
C THR A 92 -4.05 -7.65 -11.52
N MET A 93 -3.76 -6.45 -11.04
CA MET A 93 -2.90 -5.49 -11.73
C MET A 93 -1.45 -5.64 -11.29
N THR A 94 -0.54 -5.54 -12.25
CA THR A 94 0.88 -5.35 -11.95
C THR A 94 1.10 -3.90 -11.49
N PHE A 95 2.26 -3.63 -10.90
CA PHE A 95 2.53 -2.25 -10.47
C PHE A 95 2.54 -1.27 -11.66
N MET A 96 3.02 -1.69 -12.83
CA MET A 96 3.00 -0.82 -14.01
C MET A 96 1.58 -0.53 -14.47
N GLU A 97 0.72 -1.55 -14.49
CA GLU A 97 -0.69 -1.35 -14.81
C GLU A 97 -1.36 -0.43 -13.82
N GLY A 98 -1.04 -0.57 -12.53
CA GLY A 98 -1.55 0.30 -11.48
C GLY A 98 -1.12 1.76 -11.65
N ILE A 99 0.15 2.00 -11.99
CA ILE A 99 0.65 3.35 -12.23
C ILE A 99 -0.04 3.99 -13.43
N ILE A 100 -0.19 3.23 -14.51
CA ILE A 100 -0.87 3.72 -15.71
C ILE A 100 -2.33 4.05 -15.39
N ALA A 101 -3.03 3.16 -14.70
CA ALA A 101 -4.42 3.39 -14.31
C ALA A 101 -4.54 4.62 -13.39
N TRP A 102 -3.62 4.81 -12.46
CA TRP A 102 -3.60 5.99 -11.62
C TRP A 102 -3.42 7.27 -12.42
N LYS A 103 -2.49 7.29 -13.36
CA LYS A 103 -2.27 8.46 -14.24
C LYS A 103 -3.49 8.81 -15.06
N GLU A 104 -4.25 7.81 -15.47
CA GLU A 104 -5.46 7.99 -16.27
C GLU A 104 -6.70 8.31 -15.43
N GLY A 105 -6.56 8.36 -14.11
CA GLY A 105 -7.67 8.60 -13.20
C GLY A 105 -8.59 7.41 -13.00
N GLY A 106 -8.11 6.21 -13.32
CA GLY A 106 -8.91 4.98 -13.26
C GLY A 106 -8.91 4.25 -11.91
N LEU A 107 -8.10 4.70 -10.94
CA LEU A 107 -8.11 4.09 -9.61
C LEU A 107 -9.03 4.87 -8.67
N THR A 108 -9.65 4.13 -7.75
CA THR A 108 -10.55 4.72 -6.76
C THR A 108 -9.73 5.25 -5.56
N PRO A 109 -9.88 6.54 -5.21
CA PRO A 109 -9.23 7.06 -3.99
C PRO A 109 -9.76 6.36 -2.76
N ILE A 110 -8.87 6.04 -1.82
CA ILE A 110 -9.25 5.46 -0.53
C ILE A 110 -9.45 6.60 0.45
N LYS A 111 -10.71 6.93 0.72
CA LYS A 111 -11.08 8.00 1.67
C LYS A 111 -11.57 7.44 2.99
N GLU A 112 -12.01 6.19 3.00
CA GLU A 112 -12.54 5.49 4.16
C GLU A 112 -11.85 4.15 4.30
N ALA A 113 -11.67 3.70 5.55
CA ALA A 113 -11.05 2.42 5.84
C ALA A 113 -11.91 1.26 5.35
N ASP A 114 -11.26 0.14 5.07
CA ASP A 114 -11.97 -1.10 4.77
C ASP A 114 -12.49 -1.70 6.08
N LEU A 115 -13.76 -1.47 6.35
CA LEU A 115 -14.42 -1.92 7.59
C LEU A 115 -14.43 -3.43 7.74
N ARG A 116 -14.32 -4.17 6.65
CA ARG A 116 -14.25 -5.64 6.74
C ARG A 116 -12.99 -6.10 7.45
N LEU A 117 -11.88 -5.37 7.29
CA LEU A 117 -10.64 -5.69 8.01
C LEU A 117 -10.80 -5.45 9.50
N ASP A 118 -11.40 -4.33 9.89
CA ASP A 118 -11.66 -4.00 11.28
C ASP A 118 -12.64 -4.99 11.91
N ASN A 119 -13.73 -5.31 11.23
CA ASN A 119 -14.73 -6.24 11.72
C ASN A 119 -14.17 -7.64 11.93
N LEU A 120 -13.28 -8.11 11.05
CA LEU A 120 -12.62 -9.39 11.23
C LEU A 120 -11.78 -9.40 12.50
N ASN A 121 -11.11 -8.30 12.81
CA ASN A 121 -10.33 -8.18 14.03
C ASN A 121 -11.23 -8.16 15.26
N GLU A 122 -12.34 -7.44 15.21
CA GLU A 122 -13.31 -7.41 16.29
C GLU A 122 -13.91 -8.77 16.56
N VAL A 123 -14.27 -9.51 15.53
CA VAL A 123 -14.83 -10.86 15.67
C VAL A 123 -13.81 -11.79 16.32
N LYS A 124 -12.53 -11.66 16.01
CA LYS A 124 -11.48 -12.47 16.64
C LYS A 124 -11.29 -12.15 18.11
N ASN A 125 -11.63 -10.96 18.52
CA ASN A 125 -11.46 -10.50 19.90
C ASN A 125 -12.70 -10.75 20.77
N VAL A 126 -13.74 -11.24 20.16
CA VAL A 126 -14.97 -11.64 20.85
C VAL A 126 -14.95 -13.14 21.12
#